data_a3b25d4b19995a38c2c26c0b0665ab7e
#
_entry.id   a3b25d4b19995a38c2c26c0b0665ab7e
#
_cell.length_a   1.000
_cell.length_b   1.000
_cell.length_c   1.000
_cell.angle_alpha   90.00
_cell.angle_beta   90.00
_cell.angle_gamma   90.00
#
_symmetry.space_group_name_H-M   'P 1'
#
loop_
_entity.id
_entity.type
_entity.pdbx_description
1 polymer ?
#
loop_
_entity_poly.entity_id
_entity_poly.type
_entity_poly.pdbx_seq_one_letter_code
_entity_poly.pdbx_strand_id
1 'polypeptide(L)'
;LGDVYKRQDPDLSKQWYFDNPGTESWQREGADIRLVDVWKQYNGNPAIIVAVVDGGINQEHPDLLDNLWTNPGEIPENGIDDDGNGYIDDVHGYNFVDDNAILVPHRHGTHVAGTIGATNNNETGISSIAGGNGTPGSGVKLMSCQILKSLTSTGGEVASDPFIAAAIKYGADNGAVISQNSWGYAVGTGRNTSSYINPVHKEAIDYFIKYAGCDNNGAVSYTHLTLPTI
;
A
#
# COMPACT_ATOMS: atom_id res chain seq x y z
N LEU A 1 -29.52 -13.44 -12.06
CA LEU A 1 -28.22 -13.84 -11.49
C LEU A 1 -27.00 -13.25 -12.20
N GLY A 2 -27.20 -12.41 -13.25
CA GLY A 2 -26.12 -11.85 -14.08
C GLY A 2 -25.49 -10.54 -13.61
N ASP A 3 -26.13 -9.79 -12.72
CA ASP A 3 -25.71 -8.41 -12.41
C ASP A 3 -24.93 -8.19 -11.10
N VAL A 4 -24.81 -9.21 -10.27
CA VAL A 4 -24.16 -9.10 -8.94
C VAL A 4 -22.63 -8.95 -9.05
N TYR A 5 -22.04 -9.22 -10.23
CA TYR A 5 -20.59 -9.23 -10.42
C TYR A 5 -20.08 -8.16 -11.38
N LYS A 6 -20.95 -7.28 -11.85
CA LYS A 6 -20.51 -6.17 -12.71
C LYS A 6 -20.03 -5.03 -11.85
N ARG A 7 -18.72 -4.87 -11.72
CA ARG A 7 -18.15 -3.71 -11.04
C ARG A 7 -18.53 -2.43 -11.78
N GLN A 8 -18.85 -1.39 -11.02
CA GLN A 8 -19.44 -0.14 -11.54
C GLN A 8 -18.42 0.99 -11.66
N ASP A 9 -17.18 0.75 -11.27
CA ASP A 9 -16.12 1.74 -11.32
C ASP A 9 -15.82 2.14 -12.77
N PRO A 10 -15.86 3.43 -13.12
CA PRO A 10 -15.87 3.90 -14.50
C PRO A 10 -14.59 3.56 -15.28
N ASP A 11 -13.46 3.47 -14.60
CA ASP A 11 -12.16 3.23 -15.20
C ASP A 11 -11.73 1.75 -15.21
N LEU A 12 -12.57 0.83 -14.72
CA LEU A 12 -12.26 -0.60 -14.74
C LEU A 12 -11.94 -1.12 -16.13
N SER A 13 -12.63 -0.64 -17.16
CA SER A 13 -12.39 -1.06 -18.54
C SER A 13 -10.99 -0.71 -19.06
N LYS A 14 -10.29 0.22 -18.40
CA LYS A 14 -8.91 0.59 -18.73
C LYS A 14 -7.88 -0.29 -18.02
N GLN A 15 -8.32 -1.07 -17.02
CA GLN A 15 -7.48 -1.94 -16.19
C GLN A 15 -7.39 -3.35 -16.77
N TRP A 16 -6.88 -3.44 -18.00
CA TRP A 16 -6.76 -4.67 -18.78
C TRP A 16 -6.02 -5.80 -18.05
N TYR A 17 -5.18 -5.48 -17.10
CA TYR A 17 -4.42 -6.45 -16.32
C TYR A 17 -5.27 -7.28 -15.35
N PHE A 18 -6.52 -6.89 -15.10
CA PHE A 18 -7.48 -7.67 -14.30
C PHE A 18 -8.25 -8.69 -15.14
N ASP A 19 -8.56 -8.32 -16.39
CA ASP A 19 -9.24 -9.15 -17.37
C ASP A 19 -8.87 -8.64 -18.78
N ASN A 20 -8.05 -9.39 -19.48
CA ASN A 20 -7.50 -8.97 -20.78
C ASN A 20 -8.24 -9.62 -21.93
N PRO A 21 -9.18 -8.92 -22.57
CA PRO A 21 -9.94 -9.45 -23.70
C PRO A 21 -9.16 -9.49 -25.02
N GLY A 22 -7.90 -8.98 -25.06
CA GLY A 22 -7.08 -8.96 -26.28
C GLY A 22 -7.62 -8.06 -27.38
N THR A 23 -8.33 -6.98 -27.04
CA THR A 23 -8.98 -6.10 -28.03
C THR A 23 -8.02 -5.14 -28.71
N GLU A 24 -6.89 -4.84 -28.08
CA GLU A 24 -5.88 -3.94 -28.63
C GLU A 24 -4.74 -4.74 -29.29
N SER A 25 -4.11 -4.17 -30.32
CA SER A 25 -3.07 -4.86 -31.11
C SER A 25 -1.83 -5.28 -30.30
N TRP A 26 -1.59 -4.65 -29.16
CA TRP A 26 -0.49 -4.95 -28.25
C TRP A 26 -0.88 -5.90 -27.10
N GLN A 27 -2.18 -6.19 -26.97
CA GLN A 27 -2.70 -7.10 -25.97
C GLN A 27 -2.68 -8.56 -26.45
N ARG A 28 -2.59 -9.47 -25.52
CA ARG A 28 -2.80 -10.89 -25.73
C ARG A 28 -3.94 -11.35 -24.84
N GLU A 29 -4.99 -11.88 -25.43
CA GLU A 29 -6.14 -12.44 -24.68
C GLU A 29 -5.69 -13.39 -23.56
N GLY A 30 -6.24 -13.17 -22.36
CA GLY A 30 -5.95 -13.95 -21.17
C GLY A 30 -4.56 -13.72 -20.56
N ALA A 31 -3.77 -12.75 -21.07
CA ALA A 31 -2.53 -12.33 -20.41
C ALA A 31 -2.85 -11.29 -19.33
N ASP A 32 -3.41 -11.75 -18.21
CA ASP A 32 -3.86 -10.99 -17.05
C ASP A 32 -3.65 -11.79 -15.75
N ILE A 33 -4.02 -11.21 -14.62
CA ILE A 33 -3.89 -11.84 -13.30
C ILE A 33 -5.16 -12.64 -12.89
N ARG A 34 -6.15 -12.75 -13.74
CA ARG A 34 -7.43 -13.45 -13.53
C ARG A 34 -8.17 -13.01 -12.26
N LEU A 35 -8.10 -11.75 -11.94
CA LEU A 35 -8.65 -11.22 -10.70
C LEU A 35 -10.17 -11.28 -10.67
N VAL A 36 -10.84 -11.17 -11.81
CA VAL A 36 -12.29 -11.24 -11.93
C VAL A 36 -12.85 -12.55 -11.36
N ASP A 37 -12.13 -13.66 -11.51
CA ASP A 37 -12.55 -14.94 -10.93
C ASP A 37 -12.36 -14.95 -9.40
N VAL A 38 -11.34 -14.31 -8.88
CA VAL A 38 -11.10 -14.17 -7.44
C VAL A 38 -12.17 -13.32 -6.78
N TRP A 39 -12.58 -12.24 -7.40
CA TRP A 39 -13.62 -11.34 -6.88
C TRP A 39 -15.00 -12.00 -6.69
N LYS A 40 -15.26 -13.13 -7.34
CA LYS A 40 -16.47 -13.92 -7.11
C LYS A 40 -16.53 -14.52 -5.71
N GLN A 41 -15.41 -14.64 -5.05
CA GLN A 41 -15.27 -15.27 -3.73
C GLN A 41 -14.67 -14.32 -2.67
N TYR A 42 -13.73 -13.46 -3.08
CA TYR A 42 -12.96 -12.60 -2.19
C TYR A 42 -12.84 -11.19 -2.76
N ASN A 43 -13.24 -10.19 -1.99
CA ASN A 43 -13.19 -8.78 -2.40
C ASN A 43 -12.32 -7.90 -1.50
N GLY A 44 -11.62 -8.49 -0.55
CA GLY A 44 -10.91 -7.81 0.53
C GLY A 44 -11.52 -8.14 1.89
N ASN A 45 -10.83 -7.74 2.94
CA ASN A 45 -11.27 -7.94 4.32
C ASN A 45 -10.73 -6.77 5.16
N PRO A 46 -11.57 -6.01 5.88
CA PRO A 46 -11.15 -4.86 6.67
C PRO A 46 -10.25 -5.23 7.88
N ALA A 47 -10.18 -6.50 8.26
CA ALA A 47 -9.22 -6.98 9.25
C ALA A 47 -7.79 -7.08 8.70
N ILE A 48 -7.60 -6.98 7.39
CA ILE A 48 -6.28 -7.02 6.75
C ILE A 48 -5.76 -5.59 6.58
N ILE A 49 -4.67 -5.28 7.28
CA ILE A 49 -3.96 -4.01 7.16
C ILE A 49 -2.76 -4.20 6.24
N VAL A 50 -2.64 -3.32 5.25
CA VAL A 50 -1.50 -3.25 4.33
C VAL A 50 -0.70 -1.99 4.64
N ALA A 51 0.52 -2.15 5.14
CA ALA A 51 1.46 -1.06 5.28
C ALA A 51 2.04 -0.70 3.90
N VAL A 52 1.68 0.47 3.40
CA VAL A 52 2.18 1.02 2.13
C VAL A 52 3.43 1.83 2.44
N VAL A 53 4.59 1.18 2.35
CA VAL A 53 5.91 1.79 2.59
C VAL A 53 6.36 2.45 1.29
N ASP A 54 6.01 3.73 1.11
CA ASP A 54 6.14 4.45 -0.17
C ASP A 54 6.16 5.98 0.06
N GLY A 55 5.75 6.78 -0.91
CA GLY A 55 5.34 8.16 -0.69
C GLY A 55 3.99 8.23 0.03
N GLY A 56 3.66 9.39 0.61
CA GLY A 56 2.41 9.57 1.35
C GLY A 56 1.17 9.29 0.50
N ILE A 57 0.22 8.58 1.06
CA ILE A 57 -1.11 8.39 0.45
C ILE A 57 -1.88 9.71 0.52
N ASN A 58 -2.59 10.06 -0.55
CA ASN A 58 -3.54 11.17 -0.50
C ASN A 58 -4.77 10.76 0.32
N GLN A 59 -4.86 11.26 1.53
CA GLN A 59 -5.93 10.95 2.49
C GLN A 59 -7.30 11.53 2.07
N GLU A 60 -7.32 12.53 1.20
CA GLU A 60 -8.55 13.16 0.69
C GLU A 60 -9.03 12.54 -0.63
N HIS A 61 -8.33 11.52 -1.13
CA HIS A 61 -8.69 10.92 -2.42
C HIS A 61 -10.03 10.17 -2.30
N PRO A 62 -11.06 10.54 -3.07
CA PRO A 62 -12.43 10.01 -2.90
C PRO A 62 -12.52 8.50 -3.07
N ASP A 63 -11.60 7.90 -3.81
CA ASP A 63 -11.55 6.47 -4.07
C ASP A 63 -10.76 5.67 -3.01
N LEU A 64 -10.15 6.34 -2.01
CA LEU A 64 -9.33 5.72 -0.97
C LEU A 64 -9.89 5.90 0.45
N LEU A 65 -10.67 6.97 0.69
CA LEU A 65 -11.13 7.39 2.02
C LEU A 65 -11.68 6.25 2.87
N ASP A 66 -12.55 5.43 2.31
CA ASP A 66 -13.25 4.36 3.04
C ASP A 66 -12.31 3.24 3.51
N ASN A 67 -11.20 3.08 2.81
CA ASN A 67 -10.24 2.00 3.04
C ASN A 67 -8.94 2.47 3.70
N LEU A 68 -8.84 3.73 4.10
CA LEU A 68 -7.72 4.16 4.93
C LEU A 68 -7.73 3.44 6.28
N TRP A 69 -6.55 3.04 6.73
CA TRP A 69 -6.36 2.57 8.09
C TRP A 69 -6.51 3.74 9.06
N THR A 70 -7.11 3.48 10.19
CA THR A 70 -7.17 4.44 11.30
C THR A 70 -6.61 3.78 12.54
N ASN A 71 -5.64 4.43 13.18
CA ASN A 71 -5.10 3.99 14.46
C ASN A 71 -6.18 4.08 15.54
N PRO A 72 -6.64 2.95 16.10
CA PRO A 72 -7.70 2.98 17.10
C PRO A 72 -7.21 3.50 18.47
N GLY A 73 -5.91 3.63 18.65
CA GLY A 73 -5.27 4.13 19.86
C GLY A 73 -5.10 5.63 19.91
N GLU A 74 -5.25 6.33 18.77
CA GLU A 74 -4.99 7.76 18.64
C GLU A 74 -6.25 8.62 18.65
N ILE A 75 -6.16 9.78 19.33
CA ILE A 75 -7.15 10.86 19.27
C ILE A 75 -6.62 11.94 18.31
N PRO A 76 -7.25 12.15 17.16
CA PRO A 76 -6.72 13.05 16.13
C PRO A 76 -6.46 14.48 16.64
N GLU A 77 -5.32 15.04 16.22
CA GLU A 77 -4.99 16.47 16.37
C GLU A 77 -4.89 16.97 17.83
N ASN A 78 -4.59 16.07 18.78
CA ASN A 78 -4.43 16.49 20.18
C ASN A 78 -2.97 16.76 20.57
N GLY A 79 -2.01 16.39 19.73
CA GLY A 79 -0.58 16.57 19.93
C GLY A 79 0.02 15.63 20.97
N ILE A 80 -0.64 14.51 21.25
CA ILE A 80 -0.25 13.49 22.22
C ILE A 80 -0.10 12.15 21.49
N ASP A 81 0.86 11.36 21.86
CA ASP A 81 0.99 9.95 21.53
C ASP A 81 0.10 9.17 22.53
N ASP A 82 -1.18 8.95 22.16
CA ASP A 82 -2.17 8.40 23.08
C ASP A 82 -1.99 6.90 23.32
N ASP A 83 -1.44 6.16 22.35
CA ASP A 83 -1.21 4.73 22.48
C ASP A 83 0.22 4.38 22.97
N GLY A 84 1.10 5.37 23.07
CA GLY A 84 2.46 5.22 23.57
C GLY A 84 3.40 4.46 22.63
N ASN A 85 3.11 4.49 21.32
CA ASN A 85 3.89 3.79 20.30
C ASN A 85 5.13 4.58 19.85
N GLY A 86 5.27 5.84 20.26
CA GLY A 86 6.36 6.75 19.93
C GLY A 86 6.06 7.69 18.76
N TYR A 87 4.83 7.69 18.22
CA TYR A 87 4.42 8.48 17.07
C TYR A 87 3.18 9.30 17.40
N ILE A 88 3.32 10.62 17.49
CA ILE A 88 2.24 11.54 17.89
C ILE A 88 1.25 11.70 16.73
N ASP A 89 -0.06 11.60 17.02
CA ASP A 89 -1.17 11.82 16.08
C ASP A 89 -1.09 10.94 14.81
N ASP A 90 -0.55 9.73 14.86
CA ASP A 90 -0.34 8.85 13.70
C ASP A 90 -1.62 8.15 13.20
N VAL A 91 -2.69 8.92 13.07
CA VAL A 91 -4.07 8.46 12.81
C VAL A 91 -4.21 7.59 11.55
N HIS A 92 -3.53 7.91 10.46
CA HIS A 92 -3.58 7.14 9.20
C HIS A 92 -2.22 6.60 8.76
N GLY A 93 -1.24 6.67 9.67
CA GLY A 93 0.15 6.32 9.42
C GLY A 93 1.09 7.46 9.75
N TYR A 94 2.35 7.37 9.31
CA TYR A 94 3.39 8.30 9.71
C TYR A 94 4.33 8.71 8.56
N ASN A 95 4.84 9.93 8.62
CA ASN A 95 5.82 10.48 7.69
C ASN A 95 7.23 10.39 8.31
N PHE A 96 7.94 9.34 7.96
CA PHE A 96 9.29 9.06 8.48
C PHE A 96 10.36 9.99 7.91
N VAL A 97 10.06 10.74 6.84
CA VAL A 97 11.00 11.70 6.26
C VAL A 97 11.06 13.00 7.07
N ASP A 98 9.90 13.48 7.50
CA ASP A 98 9.75 14.73 8.26
C ASP A 98 9.52 14.48 9.76
N ASP A 99 9.48 13.21 10.19
CA ASP A 99 9.27 12.77 11.57
C ASP A 99 8.01 13.39 12.21
N ASN A 100 6.88 13.21 11.56
CA ASN A 100 5.56 13.67 12.03
C ASN A 100 4.40 12.94 11.35
N ALA A 101 3.17 13.15 11.84
CA ALA A 101 1.95 12.54 11.28
C ALA A 101 1.42 13.23 10.02
N ILE A 102 2.04 14.31 9.54
CA ILE A 102 1.57 15.03 8.35
C ILE A 102 1.98 14.27 7.10
N LEU A 103 1.06 13.48 6.56
CA LEU A 103 1.26 12.74 5.33
C LEU A 103 1.16 13.69 4.13
N VAL A 104 2.23 13.78 3.36
CA VAL A 104 2.28 14.60 2.16
C VAL A 104 1.87 13.75 0.96
N PRO A 105 0.75 14.07 0.27
CA PRO A 105 0.31 13.31 -0.88
C PRO A 105 1.40 13.14 -1.94
N HIS A 106 1.68 11.89 -2.28
CA HIS A 106 2.67 11.55 -3.29
C HIS A 106 2.02 10.74 -4.41
N ARG A 107 2.28 11.10 -5.66
CA ARG A 107 1.67 10.45 -6.83
C ARG A 107 1.88 8.94 -6.83
N HIS A 108 3.11 8.48 -6.55
CA HIS A 108 3.46 7.06 -6.59
C HIS A 108 2.77 6.30 -5.46
N GLY A 109 2.91 6.75 -4.20
CA GLY A 109 2.27 6.08 -3.07
C GLY A 109 0.75 6.05 -3.15
N THR A 110 0.11 7.13 -3.63
CA THR A 110 -1.33 7.17 -3.86
C THR A 110 -1.76 6.18 -4.94
N HIS A 111 -0.99 6.06 -6.03
CA HIS A 111 -1.28 5.09 -7.10
C HIS A 111 -1.11 3.64 -6.63
N VAL A 112 -0.04 3.35 -5.87
CA VAL A 112 0.17 2.02 -5.26
C VAL A 112 -0.99 1.67 -4.34
N ALA A 113 -1.39 2.58 -3.45
CA ALA A 113 -2.54 2.40 -2.57
C ALA A 113 -3.83 2.15 -3.35
N GLY A 114 -4.06 2.89 -4.45
CA GLY A 114 -5.21 2.70 -5.34
C GLY A 114 -5.25 1.31 -5.97
N THR A 115 -4.13 0.80 -6.41
CA THR A 115 -4.04 -0.56 -6.98
C THR A 115 -4.39 -1.64 -5.95
N ILE A 116 -4.02 -1.44 -4.69
CA ILE A 116 -4.27 -2.39 -3.60
C ILE A 116 -5.72 -2.32 -3.14
N GLY A 117 -6.22 -1.12 -2.83
CA GLY A 117 -7.42 -0.96 -2.02
C GLY A 117 -8.28 0.27 -2.36
N ALA A 118 -8.27 0.80 -3.59
CA ALA A 118 -9.32 1.73 -4.02
C ALA A 118 -10.69 1.09 -3.80
N THR A 119 -11.67 1.88 -3.35
CA THR A 119 -13.01 1.35 -3.00
C THR A 119 -13.71 0.82 -4.24
N ASN A 120 -13.95 -0.48 -4.29
CA ASN A 120 -14.63 -1.10 -5.43
C ASN A 120 -16.12 -0.81 -5.43
N ASN A 121 -16.72 -0.68 -6.59
CA ASN A 121 -18.17 -0.46 -6.81
C ASN A 121 -18.72 0.81 -6.13
N ASN A 122 -17.94 1.86 -6.04
CA ASN A 122 -18.33 3.16 -5.52
C ASN A 122 -18.67 4.17 -6.63
N GLU A 123 -18.70 3.72 -7.90
CA GLU A 123 -18.95 4.54 -9.09
C GLU A 123 -17.89 5.66 -9.28
N THR A 124 -16.72 5.50 -8.69
CA THR A 124 -15.63 6.47 -8.73
C THR A 124 -14.33 5.79 -9.17
N GLY A 125 -13.55 6.44 -10.03
CA GLY A 125 -12.18 6.05 -10.36
C GLY A 125 -12.02 4.62 -10.84
N ILE A 126 -11.23 3.83 -10.12
CA ILE A 126 -10.74 2.51 -10.50
C ILE A 126 -11.26 1.39 -9.57
N SER A 127 -11.27 0.16 -10.07
CA SER A 127 -11.32 -1.00 -9.18
C SER A 127 -9.92 -1.35 -8.66
N SER A 128 -9.85 -2.02 -7.52
CA SER A 128 -8.59 -2.46 -6.91
C SER A 128 -8.62 -3.96 -6.60
N ILE A 129 -7.46 -4.50 -6.25
CA ILE A 129 -7.32 -5.93 -5.92
C ILE A 129 -8.23 -6.32 -4.76
N ALA A 130 -8.25 -5.53 -3.68
CA ALA A 130 -8.90 -5.87 -2.43
C ALA A 130 -9.73 -4.72 -1.82
N GLY A 131 -10.32 -3.87 -2.66
CA GLY A 131 -11.05 -2.66 -2.27
C GLY A 131 -12.46 -2.87 -1.74
N GLY A 132 -12.87 -4.11 -1.50
CA GLY A 132 -14.18 -4.41 -0.93
C GLY A 132 -15.26 -4.71 -1.96
N ASN A 133 -16.50 -4.70 -1.52
CA ASN A 133 -17.68 -5.12 -2.27
C ASN A 133 -18.67 -3.99 -2.61
N GLY A 134 -18.29 -2.74 -2.40
CA GLY A 134 -19.15 -1.58 -2.56
C GLY A 134 -19.71 -1.03 -1.24
N THR A 135 -19.62 -1.79 -0.16
CA THR A 135 -19.89 -1.25 1.17
C THR A 135 -18.69 -0.42 1.63
N PRO A 136 -18.87 0.83 2.07
CA PRO A 136 -17.76 1.65 2.59
C PRO A 136 -16.95 0.91 3.65
N GLY A 137 -15.63 0.92 3.52
CA GLY A 137 -14.72 0.29 4.46
C GLY A 137 -14.65 -1.23 4.44
N SER A 138 -15.29 -1.89 3.45
CA SER A 138 -15.27 -3.37 3.34
C SER A 138 -13.99 -3.93 2.72
N GLY A 139 -13.12 -3.08 2.18
CA GLY A 139 -11.83 -3.45 1.65
C GLY A 139 -10.75 -3.65 2.72
N VAL A 140 -9.55 -3.98 2.29
CA VAL A 140 -8.35 -3.96 3.16
C VAL A 140 -8.08 -2.55 3.66
N LYS A 141 -7.38 -2.42 4.77
CA LYS A 141 -7.02 -1.11 5.33
C LYS A 141 -5.62 -0.70 4.88
N LEU A 142 -5.52 0.53 4.37
CA LEU A 142 -4.31 1.13 3.81
C LEU A 142 -3.65 2.02 4.85
N MET A 143 -2.51 1.56 5.39
CA MET A 143 -1.70 2.32 6.34
C MET A 143 -0.59 3.05 5.56
N SER A 144 -0.50 4.37 5.69
CA SER A 144 0.49 5.18 5.00
C SER A 144 1.80 5.25 5.77
N CYS A 145 2.83 4.56 5.32
CA CYS A 145 4.17 4.60 5.89
C CYS A 145 5.09 5.39 4.95
N GLN A 146 5.08 6.73 5.07
CA GLN A 146 5.74 7.61 4.11
C GLN A 146 7.25 7.62 4.30
N ILE A 147 7.98 7.16 3.28
CA ILE A 147 9.46 7.15 3.21
C ILE A 147 10.02 7.98 2.06
N LEU A 148 9.16 8.44 1.14
CA LEU A 148 9.54 9.21 -0.03
C LEU A 148 8.92 10.61 0.03
N LYS A 149 9.71 11.60 -0.37
CA LYS A 149 9.28 13.00 -0.52
C LYS A 149 9.94 13.57 -1.75
N SER A 150 9.14 14.14 -2.64
CA SER A 150 9.66 14.79 -3.84
C SER A 150 10.40 16.09 -3.48
N LEU A 151 11.61 16.25 -3.98
CA LEU A 151 12.38 17.48 -3.86
C LEU A 151 11.98 18.45 -4.98
N THR A 152 11.37 19.57 -4.63
CA THR A 152 10.90 20.58 -5.59
C THR A 152 12.02 21.24 -6.38
N SER A 153 13.25 21.25 -5.86
CA SER A 153 14.39 21.94 -6.47
C SER A 153 15.21 21.09 -7.45
N THR A 154 15.14 19.77 -7.35
CA THR A 154 15.98 18.85 -8.15
C THR A 154 15.21 17.75 -8.87
N GLY A 155 13.91 17.61 -8.61
CA GLY A 155 13.09 16.50 -9.10
C GLY A 155 13.49 15.13 -8.53
N GLY A 156 14.39 15.09 -7.55
CA GLY A 156 14.77 13.87 -6.84
C GLY A 156 13.78 13.52 -5.73
N GLU A 157 13.92 12.33 -5.19
CA GLU A 157 13.17 11.87 -4.04
C GLU A 157 14.10 11.64 -2.84
N VAL A 158 13.60 11.92 -1.64
CA VAL A 158 14.32 11.64 -0.40
C VAL A 158 13.82 10.34 0.17
N ALA A 159 14.74 9.42 0.38
CA ALA A 159 14.54 8.21 1.16
C ALA A 159 15.86 7.90 1.88
N SER A 160 15.82 7.29 3.04
CA SER A 160 17.00 6.78 3.72
C SER A 160 16.78 5.40 4.28
N ASP A 161 17.84 4.63 4.41
CA ASP A 161 17.78 3.26 4.94
C ASP A 161 17.12 3.21 6.35
N PRO A 162 17.42 4.13 7.29
CA PRO A 162 16.75 4.19 8.59
C PRO A 162 15.24 4.46 8.50
N PHE A 163 14.80 5.38 7.61
CA PHE A 163 13.36 5.67 7.43
C PHE A 163 12.60 4.45 6.94
N ILE A 164 13.18 3.74 5.96
CA ILE A 164 12.62 2.51 5.41
C ILE A 164 12.47 1.44 6.50
N ALA A 165 13.52 1.24 7.28
CA ALA A 165 13.49 0.26 8.36
C ALA A 165 12.48 0.61 9.46
N ALA A 166 12.40 1.88 9.85
CA ALA A 166 11.42 2.36 10.82
C ALA A 166 10.00 2.18 10.31
N ALA A 167 9.73 2.50 9.04
CA ALA A 167 8.43 2.34 8.42
C ALA A 167 7.95 0.88 8.35
N ILE A 168 8.86 -0.04 8.00
CA ILE A 168 8.55 -1.48 7.97
C ILE A 168 8.24 -1.98 9.40
N LYS A 169 9.05 -1.58 10.38
CA LYS A 169 8.83 -1.94 11.79
C LYS A 169 7.51 -1.39 12.30
N TYR A 170 7.23 -0.11 12.05
CA TYR A 170 5.98 0.55 12.40
C TYR A 170 4.76 -0.21 11.87
N GLY A 171 4.79 -0.61 10.60
CA GLY A 171 3.72 -1.41 10.03
C GLY A 171 3.47 -2.70 10.80
N ALA A 172 4.55 -3.42 11.21
CA ALA A 172 4.43 -4.63 12.01
C ALA A 172 3.82 -4.37 13.39
N ASP A 173 4.29 -3.33 14.08
CA ASP A 173 3.87 -2.97 15.44
C ASP A 173 2.39 -2.51 15.48
N ASN A 174 1.90 -1.91 14.39
CA ASN A 174 0.53 -1.45 14.23
C ASN A 174 -0.38 -2.47 13.51
N GLY A 175 -0.01 -3.75 13.51
CA GLY A 175 -0.88 -4.85 13.10
C GLY A 175 -1.00 -5.09 11.61
N ALA A 176 -0.18 -4.46 10.77
CA ALA A 176 -0.15 -4.79 9.35
C ALA A 176 0.27 -6.24 9.14
N VAL A 177 -0.39 -6.92 8.21
CA VAL A 177 -0.07 -8.30 7.82
C VAL A 177 0.64 -8.38 6.46
N ILE A 178 0.62 -7.28 5.72
CA ILE A 178 1.30 -7.13 4.43
C ILE A 178 2.12 -5.84 4.48
N SER A 179 3.40 -5.91 4.10
CA SER A 179 4.24 -4.75 3.83
C SER A 179 4.43 -4.63 2.32
N GLN A 180 3.89 -3.57 1.74
CA GLN A 180 4.02 -3.25 0.33
C GLN A 180 5.19 -2.30 0.12
N ASN A 181 6.17 -2.71 -0.70
CA ASN A 181 7.42 -1.99 -0.93
C ASN A 181 7.68 -1.83 -2.43
N SER A 182 7.33 -0.67 -3.01
CA SER A 182 7.49 -0.37 -4.44
C SER A 182 8.61 0.64 -4.69
N TRP A 183 9.77 0.40 -4.11
CA TRP A 183 10.96 1.25 -4.20
C TRP A 183 12.22 0.41 -4.38
N GLY A 184 13.32 1.04 -4.70
CA GLY A 184 14.62 0.39 -4.86
C GLY A 184 15.75 1.40 -4.99
N TYR A 185 16.98 0.90 -5.03
CA TYR A 185 18.15 1.76 -5.23
C TYR A 185 18.28 2.21 -6.68
N ALA A 186 18.75 3.44 -6.87
CA ALA A 186 19.03 3.97 -8.20
C ALA A 186 20.07 3.13 -8.93
N VAL A 187 19.92 3.00 -10.24
CA VAL A 187 20.89 2.33 -11.12
C VAL A 187 22.25 3.01 -11.00
N GLY A 188 23.33 2.24 -10.92
CA GLY A 188 24.69 2.74 -10.83
C GLY A 188 25.21 3.01 -9.41
N THR A 189 24.39 2.82 -8.37
CA THR A 189 24.83 2.98 -6.97
C THR A 189 25.66 1.81 -6.43
N GLY A 190 25.77 0.70 -7.20
CA GLY A 190 26.37 -0.56 -6.73
C GLY A 190 25.46 -1.33 -5.76
N ARG A 191 24.37 -0.72 -5.30
CA ARG A 191 23.37 -1.35 -4.42
C ARG A 191 22.22 -1.98 -5.19
N ASN A 192 22.05 -1.62 -6.46
CA ASN A 192 21.04 -2.21 -7.35
C ASN A 192 21.60 -3.47 -8.02
N THR A 193 21.89 -4.48 -7.21
CA THR A 193 22.34 -5.81 -7.67
C THR A 193 21.63 -6.89 -6.89
N SER A 194 21.40 -8.04 -7.51
CA SER A 194 20.74 -9.18 -6.86
C SER A 194 21.53 -9.77 -5.69
N SER A 195 22.81 -9.40 -5.56
CA SER A 195 23.69 -9.86 -4.48
C SER A 195 23.80 -8.87 -3.30
N TYR A 196 23.28 -7.64 -3.45
CA TYR A 196 23.31 -6.66 -2.37
C TYR A 196 22.05 -6.76 -1.51
N ILE A 197 22.24 -7.06 -0.25
CA ILE A 197 21.18 -7.03 0.77
C ILE A 197 21.60 -6.00 1.81
N ASN A 198 20.80 -4.93 1.95
CA ASN A 198 21.02 -3.94 3.00
C ASN A 198 20.72 -4.59 4.36
N PRO A 199 21.69 -4.66 5.29
CA PRO A 199 21.46 -5.33 6.57
C PRO A 199 20.36 -4.67 7.41
N VAL A 200 20.22 -3.35 7.34
CA VAL A 200 19.19 -2.60 8.09
C VAL A 200 17.78 -2.94 7.56
N HIS A 201 17.63 -3.00 6.24
CA HIS A 201 16.37 -3.43 5.64
C HIS A 201 16.06 -4.90 5.95
N LYS A 202 17.10 -5.76 5.89
CA LYS A 202 16.93 -7.18 6.21
C LYS A 202 16.42 -7.38 7.64
N GLU A 203 16.99 -6.68 8.60
CA GLU A 203 16.58 -6.76 10.01
C GLU A 203 15.12 -6.30 10.19
N ALA A 204 14.72 -5.21 9.52
CA ALA A 204 13.34 -4.73 9.56
C ALA A 204 12.35 -5.72 8.91
N ILE A 205 12.75 -6.35 7.81
CA ILE A 205 11.95 -7.39 7.14
C ILE A 205 11.84 -8.63 8.01
N ASP A 206 12.94 -9.10 8.59
CA ASP A 206 12.95 -10.25 9.51
C ASP A 206 12.06 -9.96 10.74
N TYR A 207 12.07 -8.73 11.23
CA TYR A 207 11.18 -8.27 12.30
C TYR A 207 9.72 -8.35 11.86
N PHE A 208 9.38 -7.80 10.68
CA PHE A 208 8.02 -7.86 10.15
C PHE A 208 7.54 -9.30 9.99
N ILE A 209 8.34 -10.17 9.39
CA ILE A 209 8.01 -11.61 9.22
C ILE A 209 7.71 -12.27 10.57
N LYS A 210 8.42 -11.88 11.62
CA LYS A 210 8.32 -12.52 12.93
C LYS A 210 7.17 -11.99 13.79
N TYR A 211 6.86 -10.69 13.68
CA TYR A 211 5.99 -10.00 14.65
C TYR A 211 4.73 -9.37 14.05
N ALA A 212 4.65 -9.22 12.72
CA ALA A 212 3.48 -8.66 12.07
C ALA A 212 2.28 -9.62 12.11
N GLY A 213 1.08 -9.02 12.05
CA GLY A 213 -0.18 -9.77 12.05
C GLY A 213 -0.83 -9.90 13.42
N CYS A 214 -2.15 -10.08 13.40
CA CYS A 214 -3.00 -9.95 14.59
C CYS A 214 -2.81 -11.03 15.65
N ASP A 215 -2.20 -12.19 15.36
CA ASP A 215 -2.19 -13.34 16.28
C ASP A 215 -0.92 -14.21 16.26
N ASN A 216 0.19 -13.70 15.78
CA ASN A 216 1.47 -14.44 15.69
C ASN A 216 1.42 -15.78 14.94
N ASN A 217 0.36 -16.06 14.17
CA ASN A 217 0.14 -17.30 13.46
C ASN A 217 0.61 -17.25 11.99
N GLY A 218 1.70 -16.56 11.73
CA GLY A 218 2.36 -16.54 10.45
C GLY A 218 1.79 -15.50 9.49
N ALA A 219 2.10 -14.23 9.75
CA ALA A 219 1.96 -13.19 8.74
C ALA A 219 2.77 -13.58 7.52
N VAL A 220 2.11 -13.64 6.36
CA VAL A 220 2.81 -13.86 5.10
C VAL A 220 3.34 -12.52 4.66
N SER A 221 4.63 -12.26 4.90
CA SER A 221 5.31 -11.10 4.34
C SER A 221 5.73 -11.41 2.91
N TYR A 222 5.04 -10.82 1.95
CA TYR A 222 5.56 -10.68 0.60
C TYR A 222 6.28 -9.36 0.47
N THR A 223 7.57 -9.37 0.70
CA THR A 223 8.45 -8.28 0.31
C THR A 223 8.94 -8.54 -1.09
N HIS A 224 8.44 -7.79 -2.05
CA HIS A 224 8.98 -7.79 -3.39
C HIS A 224 10.13 -6.78 -3.45
N LEU A 225 11.33 -7.23 -3.11
CA LEU A 225 12.55 -6.41 -3.06
C LEU A 225 13.24 -6.23 -4.42
N THR A 226 12.78 -6.87 -5.47
CA THR A 226 13.35 -6.67 -6.81
C THR A 226 12.28 -6.89 -7.86
N LEU A 227 11.85 -5.83 -8.52
CA LEU A 227 11.39 -5.95 -9.89
C LEU A 227 12.63 -6.23 -10.74
N PRO A 228 12.71 -7.35 -11.47
CA PRO A 228 13.66 -7.44 -12.55
C PRO A 228 13.28 -6.34 -13.55
N THR A 229 14.14 -5.37 -13.72
CA THR A 229 14.08 -4.47 -14.86
C THR A 229 14.20 -5.32 -16.12
N ILE A 230 13.08 -5.49 -16.79
CA ILE A 230 13.07 -5.95 -18.17
C ILE A 230 13.45 -4.76 -19.06
#